data_7db5332241965e8ac582e38ad5a428de
#
_entry.id   7db5332241965e8ac582e38ad5a428de
#
_cell.length_a   1.000
_cell.length_b   1.000
_cell.length_c   1.000
_cell.angle_alpha   90.00
_cell.angle_beta   90.00
_cell.angle_gamma   90.00
#
_symmetry.space_group_name_H-M   'P 1'
#
loop_
_entity.id
_entity.type
_entity.pdbx_description
1 polymer ?
#
loop_
_entity_poly.entity_id
_entity_poly.type
_entity_poly.pdbx_seq_one_letter_code
_entity_poly.pdbx_strand_id
1 'polypeptide(L)'
;QRGAILARLGLALHDRFAAAPVDTPRHQLLSRQAAGATFPELASGITAAGLYQDARITAPERLVYELVKDGLEACPDSRAANWTRLVSCFGGGLSFESEDGTDFAVRPTLVVNAAGPWIDEVNAVLGAPEALIAGRRQSHILLDHEVLRRQLDGRVLRFEMAGDGRVLTAQ
;
A
#
# COMPACT_ATOMS: atom_id res chain seq x y z
N GLN A 1 -14.13 17.95 16.99
CA GLN A 1 -13.30 17.60 18.17
C GLN A 1 -13.00 16.10 18.26
N ARG A 2 -13.97 15.19 17.97
CA ARG A 2 -13.76 13.72 18.02
C ARG A 2 -12.69 13.24 17.04
N GLY A 3 -12.62 13.81 15.85
CA GLY A 3 -11.63 13.46 14.83
C GLY A 3 -10.20 13.78 15.25
N ALA A 4 -9.95 14.90 15.92
CA ALA A 4 -8.63 15.27 16.38
C ALA A 4 -8.11 14.34 17.51
N ILE A 5 -8.99 13.85 18.38
CA ILE A 5 -8.63 12.89 19.44
C ILE A 5 -8.25 11.55 18.83
N LEU A 6 -9.05 11.06 17.88
CA LEU A 6 -8.76 9.81 17.15
C LEU A 6 -7.47 9.89 16.35
N ALA A 7 -7.23 11.03 15.67
CA ALA A 7 -5.99 11.27 14.95
C ALA A 7 -4.78 11.27 15.90
N ARG A 8 -4.91 11.89 17.06
CA ARG A 8 -3.86 11.92 18.08
C ARG A 8 -3.53 10.52 18.62
N LEU A 9 -4.55 9.72 18.91
CA LEU A 9 -4.36 8.34 19.35
C LEU A 9 -3.73 7.48 18.25
N GLY A 10 -4.21 7.60 17.01
CA GLY A 10 -3.66 6.89 15.87
C GLY A 10 -2.19 7.21 15.61
N LEU A 11 -1.82 8.50 15.65
CA LEU A 11 -0.43 8.93 15.47
C LEU A 11 0.49 8.48 16.62
N ALA A 12 -0.02 8.48 17.86
CA ALA A 12 0.73 7.97 19.01
C ALA A 12 0.96 6.45 18.92
N LEU A 13 -0.02 5.69 18.43
CA LEU A 13 0.12 4.27 18.13
C LEU A 13 1.08 4.05 16.96
N HIS A 14 1.00 4.85 15.92
CA HIS A 14 1.94 4.81 14.79
C HIS A 14 3.39 4.95 15.30
N ASP A 15 3.71 6.00 16.09
CA ASP A 15 5.05 6.19 16.64
C ASP A 15 5.52 5.01 17.52
N ARG A 16 4.58 4.32 18.16
CA ARG A 16 4.89 3.21 19.06
C ARG A 16 5.19 1.91 18.31
N PHE A 17 4.52 1.70 17.19
CA PHE A 17 4.58 0.45 16.41
C PHE A 17 5.35 0.58 15.11
N ALA A 18 5.49 1.77 14.54
CA ALA A 18 6.37 1.98 13.39
C ALA A 18 7.81 1.75 13.86
N ALA A 19 8.48 0.77 13.25
CA ALA A 19 9.90 0.50 13.46
C ALA A 19 10.74 1.58 12.75
N ALA A 20 10.55 2.83 13.19
CA ALA A 20 11.27 3.96 12.62
C ALA A 20 12.74 3.94 13.08
N PRO A 21 13.69 4.37 12.23
CA PRO A 21 15.06 4.62 12.65
C PRO A 21 15.12 5.53 13.88
N VAL A 22 16.14 5.37 14.71
CA VAL A 22 16.30 6.07 16.00
C VAL A 22 16.15 7.60 15.88
N ASP A 23 16.49 8.16 14.72
CA ASP A 23 16.45 9.61 14.46
C ASP A 23 15.17 10.11 13.78
N THR A 24 14.14 9.27 13.66
CA THR A 24 12.88 9.70 13.04
C THR A 24 12.11 10.63 13.96
N PRO A 25 11.79 11.87 13.53
CA PRO A 25 11.01 12.79 14.34
C PRO A 25 9.63 12.22 14.68
N ARG A 26 9.20 12.47 15.92
CA ARG A 26 7.86 12.06 16.37
C ARG A 26 6.78 12.84 15.62
N HIS A 27 5.59 12.25 15.54
CA HIS A 27 4.44 12.92 14.97
C HIS A 27 4.16 14.29 15.64
N GLN A 28 3.60 15.21 14.87
CA GLN A 28 3.14 16.51 15.35
C GLN A 28 1.68 16.70 14.96
N LEU A 29 0.88 17.21 15.88
CA LEU A 29 -0.48 17.65 15.59
C LEU A 29 -0.49 19.18 15.46
N LEU A 30 -0.69 19.66 14.24
CA LEU A 30 -0.75 21.07 13.93
C LEU A 30 -2.16 21.61 14.22
N SER A 31 -2.25 22.74 14.91
CA SER A 31 -3.50 23.48 15.06
C SER A 31 -3.99 24.00 13.70
N ARG A 32 -5.25 24.42 13.62
CA ARG A 32 -5.81 25.06 12.42
C ARG A 32 -4.93 26.21 11.92
N GLN A 33 -4.46 27.05 12.82
CA GLN A 33 -3.62 28.20 12.47
C GLN A 33 -2.27 27.76 11.89
N ALA A 34 -1.59 26.81 12.53
CA ALA A 34 -0.31 26.29 12.06
C ALA A 34 -0.45 25.53 10.73
N ALA A 35 -1.50 24.71 10.58
CA ALA A 35 -1.78 24.00 9.34
C ALA A 35 -2.10 24.97 8.19
N GLY A 36 -2.89 26.02 8.44
CA GLY A 36 -3.21 27.04 7.45
C GLY A 36 -2.01 27.90 7.06
N ALA A 37 -1.06 28.14 7.97
CA ALA A 37 0.20 28.81 7.64
C ALA A 37 1.11 27.94 6.77
N THR A 38 1.10 26.62 6.99
CA THR A 38 1.90 25.67 6.18
C THR A 38 1.30 25.44 4.79
N PHE A 39 -0.04 25.39 4.70
CA PHE A 39 -0.79 25.12 3.48
C PHE A 39 -1.90 26.16 3.27
N PRO A 40 -1.57 27.40 2.88
CA PRO A 40 -2.54 28.51 2.76
C PRO A 40 -3.70 28.20 1.83
N GLU A 41 -3.45 27.50 0.75
CA GLU A 41 -4.46 27.12 -0.26
C GLU A 41 -5.56 26.19 0.29
N LEU A 42 -5.26 25.43 1.35
CA LEU A 42 -6.19 24.52 2.00
C LEU A 42 -6.78 25.11 3.29
N ALA A 43 -6.38 26.30 3.69
CA ALA A 43 -6.67 26.89 5.01
C ALA A 43 -8.15 26.99 5.35
N SER A 44 -9.02 27.22 4.35
CA SER A 44 -10.46 27.41 4.57
C SER A 44 -11.19 26.16 5.06
N GLY A 45 -10.67 24.97 4.77
CA GLY A 45 -11.30 23.68 5.12
C GLY A 45 -10.61 22.93 6.26
N ILE A 46 -9.36 23.31 6.61
CA ILE A 46 -8.56 22.54 7.58
C ILE A 46 -8.99 22.87 9.02
N THR A 47 -9.28 21.84 9.81
CA THR A 47 -9.52 21.95 11.25
C THR A 47 -8.29 21.60 12.08
N ALA A 48 -7.49 20.65 11.62
CA ALA A 48 -6.20 20.23 12.18
C ALA A 48 -5.44 19.44 11.13
N ALA A 49 -4.12 19.35 11.27
CA ALA A 49 -3.30 18.48 10.44
C ALA A 49 -2.38 17.62 11.30
N GLY A 50 -2.24 16.33 10.95
CA GLY A 50 -1.24 15.44 11.52
C GLY A 50 -0.04 15.35 10.59
N LEU A 51 1.15 15.65 11.13
CA LEU A 51 2.42 15.46 10.44
C LEU A 51 3.12 14.25 11.04
N TYR A 52 3.48 13.29 10.21
CA TYR A 52 4.26 12.13 10.62
C TYR A 52 5.21 11.73 9.48
N GLN A 53 6.20 10.95 9.81
CA GLN A 53 7.13 10.43 8.84
C GLN A 53 6.84 8.96 8.57
N ASP A 54 6.97 8.57 7.32
CA ASP A 54 6.81 7.21 6.87
C ASP A 54 7.81 6.90 5.75
N ALA A 55 8.09 5.63 5.54
CA ALA A 55 8.96 5.19 4.48
C ALA A 55 8.28 5.37 3.11
N ARG A 56 8.99 5.99 2.17
CA ARG A 56 8.54 6.12 0.79
C ARG A 56 9.25 5.10 -0.09
N ILE A 57 8.48 4.24 -0.72
CA ILE A 57 8.99 3.33 -1.74
C ILE A 57 8.90 4.05 -3.09
N THR A 58 10.05 4.41 -3.65
CA THR A 58 10.12 5.13 -4.93
C THR A 58 10.10 4.21 -6.15
N ALA A 59 10.46 2.96 -5.97
CA ALA A 59 10.51 1.93 -7.01
C ALA A 59 9.99 0.59 -6.43
N PRO A 60 8.66 0.41 -6.31
CA PRO A 60 8.09 -0.80 -5.71
C PRO A 60 8.44 -2.07 -6.48
N GLU A 61 8.55 -1.99 -7.81
CA GLU A 61 8.94 -3.12 -8.65
C GLU A 61 10.36 -3.60 -8.32
N ARG A 62 11.27 -2.66 -8.09
CA ARG A 62 12.64 -2.95 -7.70
C ARG A 62 12.70 -3.60 -6.32
N LEU A 63 11.91 -3.10 -5.35
CA LEU A 63 11.83 -3.69 -4.01
C LEU A 63 11.36 -5.15 -4.09
N VAL A 64 10.31 -5.43 -4.85
CA VAL A 64 9.80 -6.80 -5.01
C VAL A 64 10.84 -7.70 -5.66
N TYR A 65 11.53 -7.21 -6.70
CA TYR A 65 12.59 -7.96 -7.35
C TYR A 65 13.72 -8.33 -6.38
N GLU A 66 14.22 -7.38 -5.58
CA GLU A 66 15.27 -7.62 -4.60
C GLU A 66 14.82 -8.61 -3.52
N LEU A 67 13.59 -8.49 -3.01
CA LEU A 67 13.04 -9.44 -2.02
C LEU A 67 12.96 -10.86 -2.57
N VAL A 68 12.53 -11.03 -3.82
CA VAL A 68 12.51 -12.35 -4.47
C VAL A 68 13.92 -12.90 -4.63
N LYS A 69 14.85 -12.07 -5.08
CA LYS A 69 16.25 -12.45 -5.26
C LYS A 69 16.88 -12.89 -3.94
N ASP A 70 16.71 -12.09 -2.88
CA ASP A 70 17.22 -12.43 -1.54
C ASP A 70 16.62 -13.75 -1.02
N GLY A 71 15.33 -13.98 -1.27
CA GLY A 71 14.65 -15.24 -0.92
C GLY A 71 15.23 -16.44 -1.65
N LEU A 72 15.53 -16.32 -2.94
CA LEU A 72 16.15 -17.39 -3.74
C LEU A 72 17.60 -17.66 -3.31
N GLU A 73 18.35 -16.62 -2.96
CA GLU A 73 19.72 -16.76 -2.44
C GLU A 73 19.74 -17.40 -1.05
N ALA A 74 18.79 -17.03 -0.19
CA ALA A 74 18.67 -17.59 1.16
C ALA A 74 18.22 -19.06 1.18
N CYS A 75 17.44 -19.49 0.19
CA CYS A 75 16.97 -20.87 0.06
C CYS A 75 17.14 -21.35 -1.39
N PRO A 76 18.25 -22.05 -1.70
CA PRO A 76 18.57 -22.49 -3.07
C PRO A 76 17.55 -23.44 -3.71
N ASP A 77 16.73 -24.11 -2.90
CA ASP A 77 15.66 -24.98 -3.36
C ASP A 77 14.37 -24.23 -3.73
N SER A 78 14.31 -22.93 -3.41
CA SER A 78 13.19 -22.06 -3.80
C SER A 78 13.17 -21.82 -5.31
N ARG A 79 11.97 -21.60 -5.84
CA ARG A 79 11.76 -21.23 -7.24
C ARG A 79 10.82 -20.03 -7.30
N ALA A 80 11.06 -19.15 -8.24
CA ALA A 80 10.17 -18.06 -8.59
C ALA A 80 9.82 -18.16 -10.08
N ALA A 81 8.55 -18.00 -10.39
CA ALA A 81 8.06 -17.96 -11.77
C ALA A 81 7.17 -16.73 -11.94
N ASN A 82 7.47 -15.90 -12.90
CA ASN A 82 6.62 -14.83 -13.38
C ASN A 82 5.84 -15.28 -14.62
N TRP A 83 4.89 -14.50 -15.09
CA TRP A 83 4.06 -14.82 -16.27
C TRP A 83 3.40 -16.20 -16.18
N THR A 84 3.04 -16.59 -14.96
CA THR A 84 2.54 -17.93 -14.64
C THR A 84 1.23 -17.79 -13.86
N ARG A 85 0.19 -18.44 -14.33
CA ARG A 85 -1.15 -18.40 -13.77
C ARG A 85 -1.54 -19.74 -13.15
N LEU A 86 -2.12 -19.72 -11.96
CA LEU A 86 -2.79 -20.87 -11.37
C LEU A 86 -4.10 -21.13 -12.12
N VAL A 87 -4.26 -22.32 -12.68
CA VAL A 87 -5.44 -22.68 -13.49
C VAL A 87 -6.34 -23.72 -12.85
N SER A 88 -5.81 -24.61 -12.04
CA SER A 88 -6.63 -25.61 -11.36
C SER A 88 -6.02 -26.10 -10.06
N CYS A 89 -6.92 -26.59 -9.19
CA CYS A 89 -6.58 -27.31 -7.97
C CYS A 89 -7.37 -28.64 -7.96
N PHE A 90 -6.69 -29.76 -8.00
CA PHE A 90 -7.31 -31.06 -7.95
C PHE A 90 -6.48 -32.07 -7.17
N GLY A 91 -7.10 -32.81 -6.27
CA GLY A 91 -6.45 -33.84 -5.46
C GLY A 91 -5.23 -33.38 -4.67
N GLY A 92 -5.24 -32.13 -4.19
CA GLY A 92 -4.13 -31.47 -3.48
C GLY A 92 -2.99 -31.04 -4.40
N GLY A 93 -3.13 -31.19 -5.72
CA GLY A 93 -2.20 -30.65 -6.72
C GLY A 93 -2.67 -29.30 -7.27
N LEU A 94 -1.73 -28.44 -7.60
CA LEU A 94 -1.94 -27.16 -8.25
C LEU A 94 -1.33 -27.20 -9.64
N SER A 95 -2.09 -26.82 -10.67
CA SER A 95 -1.59 -26.74 -12.04
C SER A 95 -1.45 -25.28 -12.46
N PHE A 96 -0.37 -24.99 -13.15
CA PHE A 96 0.00 -23.67 -13.62
C PHE A 96 0.22 -23.67 -15.12
N GLU A 97 -0.24 -22.58 -15.76
CA GLU A 97 0.06 -22.24 -17.16
C GLU A 97 1.05 -21.10 -17.19
N SER A 98 2.10 -21.23 -17.98
CA SER A 98 3.06 -20.18 -18.25
C SER A 98 2.88 -19.61 -19.65
N GLU A 99 3.12 -18.32 -19.84
CA GLU A 99 3.00 -17.65 -21.14
C GLU A 99 3.97 -18.19 -22.20
N ASP A 100 5.06 -18.83 -21.79
CA ASP A 100 6.02 -19.49 -22.67
C ASP A 100 5.59 -20.90 -23.11
N GLY A 101 4.41 -21.37 -22.65
CA GLY A 101 3.86 -22.69 -22.94
C GLY A 101 4.43 -23.81 -22.07
N THR A 102 5.20 -23.48 -21.03
CA THR A 102 5.72 -24.46 -20.07
C THR A 102 4.73 -24.64 -18.92
N ASP A 103 3.84 -25.60 -19.06
CA ASP A 103 2.89 -25.93 -17.99
C ASP A 103 3.52 -26.87 -16.98
N PHE A 104 3.21 -26.66 -15.71
CA PHE A 104 3.71 -27.50 -14.64
C PHE A 104 2.69 -27.68 -13.51
N ALA A 105 2.91 -28.70 -12.70
CA ALA A 105 2.08 -28.96 -11.53
C ALA A 105 2.95 -29.15 -10.28
N VAL A 106 2.44 -28.75 -9.13
CA VAL A 106 3.09 -28.92 -7.82
C VAL A 106 2.11 -29.50 -6.81
N ARG A 107 2.63 -30.17 -5.79
CA ARG A 107 1.87 -30.62 -4.62
C ARG A 107 2.44 -29.94 -3.37
N PRO A 108 1.96 -28.76 -3.02
CA PRO A 108 2.46 -28.03 -1.85
C PRO A 108 1.87 -28.62 -0.56
N THR A 109 2.61 -28.51 0.53
CA THR A 109 2.11 -28.79 1.88
C THR A 109 1.23 -27.64 2.39
N LEU A 110 1.54 -26.40 1.98
CA LEU A 110 0.84 -25.18 2.36
C LEU A 110 0.77 -24.26 1.14
N VAL A 111 -0.36 -23.59 0.98
CA VAL A 111 -0.55 -22.53 -0.02
C VAL A 111 -0.78 -21.21 0.68
N VAL A 112 -0.01 -20.19 0.32
CA VAL A 112 -0.23 -18.81 0.76
C VAL A 112 -0.72 -18.00 -0.44
N ASN A 113 -1.99 -17.60 -0.40
CA ASN A 113 -2.56 -16.74 -1.42
C ASN A 113 -2.29 -15.27 -1.09
N ALA A 114 -1.38 -14.65 -1.81
CA ALA A 114 -1.05 -13.23 -1.72
C ALA A 114 -1.30 -12.50 -3.06
N ALA A 115 -2.31 -12.92 -3.82
CA ALA A 115 -2.60 -12.47 -5.18
C ALA A 115 -3.18 -11.03 -5.25
N GLY A 116 -3.15 -10.26 -4.17
CA GLY A 116 -3.60 -8.87 -4.17
C GLY A 116 -5.05 -8.73 -4.67
N PRO A 117 -5.32 -7.93 -5.71
CA PRO A 117 -6.68 -7.72 -6.23
C PRO A 117 -7.36 -8.98 -6.77
N TRP A 118 -6.60 -10.03 -7.08
CA TRP A 118 -7.08 -11.30 -7.63
C TRP A 118 -7.21 -12.40 -6.57
N ILE A 119 -7.13 -12.07 -5.29
CA ILE A 119 -7.18 -13.06 -4.19
C ILE A 119 -8.47 -13.89 -4.22
N ASP A 120 -9.62 -13.27 -4.56
CA ASP A 120 -10.90 -13.97 -4.63
C ASP A 120 -10.97 -14.93 -5.81
N GLU A 121 -10.37 -14.58 -6.95
CA GLU A 121 -10.25 -15.46 -8.11
C GLU A 121 -9.37 -16.68 -7.81
N VAL A 122 -8.23 -16.46 -7.16
CA VAL A 122 -7.33 -17.53 -6.74
C VAL A 122 -8.01 -18.42 -5.70
N ASN A 123 -8.72 -17.87 -4.73
CA ASN A 123 -9.49 -18.64 -3.75
C ASN A 123 -10.55 -19.51 -4.41
N ALA A 124 -11.22 -19.01 -5.44
CA ALA A 124 -12.20 -19.80 -6.20
C ALA A 124 -11.55 -21.02 -6.88
N VAL A 125 -10.37 -20.84 -7.48
CA VAL A 125 -9.60 -21.94 -8.07
C VAL A 125 -9.15 -22.96 -7.02
N LEU A 126 -8.78 -22.48 -5.82
CA LEU A 126 -8.38 -23.32 -4.68
C LEU A 126 -9.56 -24.07 -4.03
N GLY A 127 -10.79 -23.80 -4.45
CA GLY A 127 -11.99 -24.42 -3.89
C GLY A 127 -12.47 -23.82 -2.57
N ALA A 128 -11.98 -22.63 -2.21
CA ALA A 128 -12.37 -21.87 -1.02
C ALA A 128 -12.88 -20.47 -1.41
N PRO A 129 -13.99 -20.33 -2.14
CA PRO A 129 -14.48 -19.06 -2.62
C PRO A 129 -14.94 -18.18 -1.46
N GLU A 130 -14.27 -17.04 -1.30
CA GLU A 130 -14.62 -16.00 -0.34
C GLU A 130 -14.54 -14.62 -1.01
N ALA A 131 -15.40 -13.69 -0.62
CA ALA A 131 -15.38 -12.31 -1.11
C ALA A 131 -14.61 -11.42 -0.12
N LEU A 132 -13.30 -11.35 -0.28
CA LEU A 132 -12.41 -10.57 0.59
C LEU A 132 -12.15 -9.17 0.04
N ILE A 133 -12.26 -8.99 -1.28
CA ILE A 133 -11.93 -7.72 -1.95
C ILE A 133 -13.18 -6.85 -2.14
N ALA A 134 -13.19 -5.70 -1.47
CA ALA A 134 -14.27 -4.72 -1.55
C ALA A 134 -14.20 -3.79 -2.79
N GLY A 135 -13.34 -4.07 -3.75
CA GLY A 135 -13.31 -3.40 -5.07
C GLY A 135 -13.23 -1.87 -5.04
N ARG A 136 -12.24 -1.27 -4.39
CA ARG A 136 -11.99 0.18 -4.51
C ARG A 136 -11.05 0.46 -5.66
N ARG A 137 -11.47 1.33 -6.59
CA ARG A 137 -10.59 1.83 -7.66
C ARG A 137 -9.93 3.13 -7.21
N GLN A 138 -8.66 3.26 -7.50
CA GLN A 138 -7.91 4.50 -7.38
C GLN A 138 -7.45 4.94 -8.77
N SER A 139 -7.50 6.23 -9.02
CA SER A 139 -6.97 6.83 -10.24
C SER A 139 -5.85 7.78 -9.87
N HIS A 140 -4.78 7.75 -10.65
CA HIS A 140 -3.64 8.65 -10.52
C HIS A 140 -3.69 9.65 -11.66
N ILE A 141 -3.51 10.93 -11.33
CA ILE A 141 -3.40 12.01 -12.29
C ILE A 141 -2.02 12.63 -12.11
N LEU A 142 -1.25 12.67 -13.19
CA LEU A 142 0.02 13.37 -13.20
C LEU A 142 -0.25 14.85 -13.51
N LEU A 143 0.22 15.73 -12.63
CA LEU A 143 0.10 17.16 -12.79
C LEU A 143 1.49 17.79 -12.97
N ASP A 144 1.67 18.57 -14.04
CA ASP A 144 2.82 19.45 -14.13
C ASP A 144 2.44 20.82 -13.52
N HIS A 145 2.66 20.94 -12.21
CA HIS A 145 2.25 22.12 -11.45
C HIS A 145 3.36 22.56 -10.47
N GLU A 146 4.22 23.46 -10.93
CA GLU A 146 5.42 23.90 -10.23
C GLU A 146 5.13 24.49 -8.82
N VAL A 147 4.04 25.25 -8.68
CA VAL A 147 3.66 25.85 -7.37
C VAL A 147 3.29 24.76 -6.37
N LEU A 148 2.47 23.79 -6.79
CA LEU A 148 2.08 22.68 -5.93
C LEU A 148 3.29 21.84 -5.52
N ARG A 149 4.19 21.54 -6.46
CA ARG A 149 5.41 20.78 -6.21
C ARG A 149 6.29 21.47 -5.15
N ARG A 150 6.46 22.79 -5.25
CA ARG A 150 7.20 23.58 -4.25
C ARG A 150 6.52 23.61 -2.90
N GLN A 151 5.20 23.70 -2.85
CA GLN A 151 4.44 23.70 -1.59
C GLN A 151 4.50 22.33 -0.90
N LEU A 152 4.47 21.24 -1.65
CA LEU A 152 4.60 19.90 -1.08
C LEU A 152 5.99 19.65 -0.50
N ASP A 153 7.04 20.20 -1.11
CA ASP A 153 8.42 20.11 -0.61
C ASP A 153 8.81 18.67 -0.21
N GLY A 154 8.51 17.70 -1.11
CA GLY A 154 8.75 16.28 -0.88
C GLY A 154 7.81 15.58 0.10
N ARG A 155 6.79 16.28 0.61
CA ARG A 155 5.77 15.72 1.49
C ARG A 155 4.64 15.08 0.70
N VAL A 156 3.99 14.11 1.32
CA VAL A 156 2.72 13.55 0.83
C VAL A 156 1.58 14.18 1.62
N LEU A 157 0.65 14.80 0.92
CA LEU A 157 -0.52 15.42 1.52
C LEU A 157 -1.75 14.55 1.29
N ARG A 158 -2.41 14.14 2.38
CA ARG A 158 -3.65 13.39 2.32
C ARG A 158 -4.77 14.16 3.00
N PHE A 159 -5.87 14.36 2.30
CA PHE A 159 -7.02 15.09 2.83
C PHE A 159 -8.33 14.52 2.30
N GLU A 160 -9.39 14.68 3.07
CA GLU A 160 -10.75 14.30 2.72
C GLU A 160 -11.50 15.55 2.22
N MET A 161 -12.15 15.44 1.07
CA MET A 161 -12.94 16.54 0.54
C MET A 161 -14.25 16.69 1.29
N ALA A 162 -14.59 17.92 1.65
CA ALA A 162 -15.86 18.24 2.25
C ALA A 162 -17.00 17.96 1.23
N GLY A 163 -18.00 17.20 1.63
CA GLY A 163 -19.21 16.96 0.88
C GLY A 163 -19.39 15.55 0.35
N ASP A 164 -18.39 14.93 -0.24
CA ASP A 164 -18.52 13.58 -0.83
C ASP A 164 -17.62 12.52 -0.19
N GLY A 165 -16.81 12.90 0.79
CA GLY A 165 -15.92 11.99 1.52
C GLY A 165 -14.79 11.39 0.68
N ARG A 166 -14.55 11.91 -0.53
CA ARG A 166 -13.41 11.45 -1.34
C ARG A 166 -12.10 11.83 -0.67
N VAL A 167 -11.18 10.87 -0.63
CA VAL A 167 -9.82 11.08 -0.14
C VAL A 167 -8.92 11.35 -1.33
N LEU A 168 -8.23 12.49 -1.31
CA LEU A 168 -7.20 12.84 -2.26
C LEU A 168 -5.83 12.73 -1.62
N THR A 169 -4.87 12.29 -2.41
CA THR A 169 -3.46 12.24 -2.03
C THR A 169 -2.65 12.98 -3.09
N ALA A 170 -1.86 13.98 -2.68
CA ALA A 170 -0.89 14.68 -3.51
C ALA A 170 0.52 14.32 -3.04
N GLN A 171 1.42 13.99 -4.00
CA GLN A 171 2.81 13.59 -3.72
C GLN A 171 3.75 14.06 -4.82
#